data_a83d25f5e91804b7d77b614caa31cd16
#
_entry.id   a83d25f5e91804b7d77b614caa31cd16
#
_cell.length_a   1.000
_cell.length_b   1.000
_cell.length_c   1.000
_cell.angle_alpha   90.00
_cell.angle_beta   90.00
_cell.angle_gamma   90.00
#
_symmetry.space_group_name_H-M   'P 1'
#
loop_
_entity.id
_entity.type
_entity.pdbx_description
1 polymer ?
#
loop_
_entity_poly.entity_id
_entity_poly.type
_entity_poly.pdbx_seq_one_letter_code
_entity_poly.pdbx_strand_id
1 'polypeptide(L)'
;MIPPSRTHLLPSKEITRIGYVVLGTNVLGRATSFYDELVAVVGVARVMEFGDRGYAWAAAMDKPMLCIMKPYDGQPATVGNGVMAGIAADSRDQVDRVYKKALELGGSDEGPPGLRAEGGDGFYAAYFRDLDGNKLDVFSYG
;
A
#
# COMPACT_ATOMS: atom_id res chain seq x y z
N MET A 1 -11.54 -7.39 -21.57
CA MET A 1 -11.11 -8.69 -21.10
C MET A 1 -9.62 -8.86 -21.35
N ILE A 2 -8.99 -9.56 -20.46
CA ILE A 2 -7.56 -9.79 -20.60
C ILE A 2 -7.33 -10.92 -21.56
N PRO A 3 -6.66 -10.68 -22.66
CA PRO A 3 -6.45 -11.74 -23.62
C PRO A 3 -5.56 -12.83 -23.06
N PRO A 4 -5.78 -14.05 -23.47
CA PRO A 4 -4.91 -15.14 -23.08
C PRO A 4 -3.44 -14.89 -23.41
N SER A 5 -3.18 -14.04 -24.38
CA SER A 5 -1.83 -13.73 -24.78
C SER A 5 -0.99 -13.18 -23.63
N ARG A 6 -1.63 -12.67 -22.59
CA ARG A 6 -0.88 -12.19 -21.44
C ARG A 6 -0.07 -13.28 -20.79
N THR A 7 -0.54 -14.52 -20.87
CA THR A 7 0.18 -15.62 -20.29
C THR A 7 1.48 -15.91 -21.01
N HIS A 8 1.65 -15.34 -22.20
CA HIS A 8 2.88 -15.51 -22.95
C HIS A 8 3.94 -14.50 -22.56
N LEU A 9 3.58 -13.51 -21.77
CA LEU A 9 4.56 -12.59 -21.24
C LEU A 9 5.34 -13.34 -20.18
N LEU A 10 6.56 -13.01 -20.05
CA LEU A 10 7.59 -13.65 -19.29
C LEU A 10 7.14 -14.09 -17.89
N PRO A 11 6.62 -15.28 -17.70
CA PRO A 11 6.05 -15.65 -16.40
C PRO A 11 7.10 -15.77 -15.30
N SER A 12 8.26 -16.28 -15.62
CA SER A 12 9.27 -16.54 -14.60
C SER A 12 10.11 -15.30 -14.31
N LYS A 13 10.05 -14.33 -15.20
CA LYS A 13 10.80 -13.08 -15.04
C LYS A 13 9.87 -11.91 -15.14
N GLU A 14 8.73 -12.05 -14.53
CA GLU A 14 7.75 -11.00 -14.59
C GLU A 14 8.33 -9.71 -14.11
N ILE A 15 8.29 -8.73 -14.97
CA ILE A 15 8.73 -7.41 -14.65
C ILE A 15 7.49 -6.57 -14.48
N THR A 16 7.26 -6.13 -13.27
CA THR A 16 6.17 -5.22 -13.00
C THR A 16 6.52 -3.90 -13.65
N ARG A 17 5.62 -3.37 -14.46
CA ARG A 17 5.88 -2.11 -15.14
C ARG A 17 5.73 -0.92 -14.21
N ILE A 18 4.90 -1.04 -13.17
CA ILE A 18 4.80 0.00 -12.15
C ILE A 18 5.77 -0.38 -11.06
N GLY A 19 6.81 0.43 -10.91
CA GLY A 19 7.90 0.11 -10.00
C GLY A 19 7.68 0.58 -8.58
N TYR A 20 7.11 1.77 -8.41
CA TYR A 20 6.86 2.28 -7.07
C TYR A 20 5.84 3.42 -7.11
N VAL A 21 5.26 3.70 -5.95
CA VAL A 21 4.43 4.88 -5.73
C VAL A 21 4.96 5.61 -4.51
N VAL A 22 4.78 6.92 -4.46
CA VAL A 22 5.23 7.74 -3.35
C VAL A 22 4.04 8.44 -2.71
N LEU A 23 3.93 8.33 -1.40
CA LEU A 23 2.97 9.10 -0.62
C LEU A 23 3.76 10.03 0.30
N GLY A 24 3.25 11.23 0.50
CA GLY A 24 3.94 12.22 1.31
C GLY A 24 3.67 12.09 2.79
N THR A 25 4.62 12.56 3.60
CA THR A 25 4.43 12.64 5.05
C THR A 25 5.00 13.95 5.58
N ASN A 26 4.37 14.43 6.64
CA ASN A 26 4.85 15.62 7.34
C ASN A 26 5.65 15.26 8.60
N VAL A 27 5.55 14.02 9.07
CA VAL A 27 6.26 13.57 10.27
C VAL A 27 6.85 12.20 9.98
N LEU A 28 8.06 12.19 9.45
CA LEU A 28 8.67 10.97 8.92
C LEU A 28 8.80 9.86 9.94
N GLY A 29 9.25 10.16 11.16
CA GLY A 29 9.43 9.12 12.17
C GLY A 29 8.12 8.43 12.51
N ARG A 30 7.05 9.20 12.62
CA ARG A 30 5.72 8.65 12.91
C ARG A 30 5.22 7.79 11.77
N ALA A 31 5.38 8.26 10.55
CA ALA A 31 4.98 7.52 9.37
C ALA A 31 5.77 6.23 9.23
N THR A 32 7.08 6.28 9.50
CA THR A 32 7.94 5.10 9.41
C THR A 32 7.47 4.00 10.35
N SER A 33 7.19 4.35 11.60
CA SER A 33 6.70 3.38 12.58
C SER A 33 5.35 2.80 12.16
N PHE A 34 4.47 3.64 11.64
CA PHE A 34 3.16 3.20 11.16
C PHE A 34 3.31 2.14 10.07
N TYR A 35 4.12 2.43 9.05
CA TYR A 35 4.25 1.52 7.92
C TYR A 35 5.06 0.27 8.24
N ASP A 36 6.07 0.38 9.12
CA ASP A 36 6.80 -0.82 9.54
C ASP A 36 5.85 -1.88 10.10
N GLU A 37 4.91 -1.46 10.93
CA GLU A 37 3.99 -2.41 11.54
C GLU A 37 2.85 -2.79 10.61
N LEU A 38 2.36 -1.84 9.83
CA LEU A 38 1.21 -2.10 8.95
C LEU A 38 1.53 -3.16 7.92
N VAL A 39 2.60 -2.96 7.16
CA VAL A 39 2.89 -3.83 6.02
C VAL A 39 3.56 -5.13 6.44
N ALA A 40 4.06 -5.21 7.68
CA ALA A 40 4.58 -6.48 8.20
C ALA A 40 3.51 -7.56 8.21
N VAL A 41 2.25 -7.18 8.34
CA VAL A 41 1.13 -8.13 8.32
C VAL A 41 1.10 -8.93 7.02
N VAL A 42 1.52 -8.32 5.91
CA VAL A 42 1.55 -8.98 4.61
C VAL A 42 2.98 -9.36 4.18
N GLY A 43 3.91 -9.40 5.13
CA GLY A 43 5.27 -9.88 4.84
C GLY A 43 6.16 -8.86 4.14
N VAL A 44 5.86 -7.59 4.28
CA VAL A 44 6.60 -6.51 3.62
C VAL A 44 7.43 -5.77 4.66
N ALA A 45 8.62 -5.33 4.28
CA ALA A 45 9.53 -4.62 5.17
C ALA A 45 10.24 -3.51 4.43
N ARG A 46 10.94 -2.65 5.17
CA ARG A 46 11.75 -1.62 4.54
C ARG A 46 12.88 -2.26 3.73
N VAL A 47 13.08 -1.78 2.51
CA VAL A 47 14.13 -2.29 1.63
C VAL A 47 15.08 -1.19 1.16
N MET A 48 14.73 0.09 1.34
CA MET A 48 15.54 1.17 0.83
C MET A 48 15.35 2.43 1.66
N GLU A 49 16.42 3.22 1.75
CA GLU A 49 16.42 4.48 2.46
C GLU A 49 16.82 5.60 1.49
N PHE A 50 16.15 6.75 1.58
CA PHE A 50 16.42 7.90 0.74
C PHE A 50 16.95 9.05 1.61
N GLY A 51 18.10 8.80 2.25
CA GLY A 51 18.66 9.77 3.18
C GLY A 51 17.67 10.05 4.31
N ASP A 52 17.51 11.32 4.62
CA ASP A 52 16.55 11.73 5.66
C ASP A 52 15.17 12.07 5.08
N ARG A 53 14.95 11.78 3.80
CA ARG A 53 13.67 12.12 3.17
C ARG A 53 12.61 11.04 3.34
N GLY A 54 13.01 9.77 3.45
CA GLY A 54 12.02 8.72 3.59
C GLY A 54 12.56 7.34 3.29
N TYR A 55 11.64 6.40 3.17
CA TYR A 55 11.94 4.98 3.02
C TYR A 55 11.01 4.34 2.01
N ALA A 56 11.42 3.17 1.53
CA ALA A 56 10.59 2.32 0.69
C ALA A 56 10.38 0.97 1.36
N TRP A 57 9.18 0.45 1.21
CA TRP A 57 8.79 -0.88 1.71
C TRP A 57 8.41 -1.74 0.53
N ALA A 58 8.83 -3.00 0.54
CA ALA A 58 8.51 -3.96 -0.51
C ALA A 58 8.67 -5.37 0.01
N ALA A 59 8.14 -6.34 -0.73
CA ALA A 59 8.33 -7.75 -0.39
C ALA A 59 9.77 -8.20 -0.65
N ALA A 60 10.43 -7.57 -1.62
CA ALA A 60 11.83 -7.79 -1.96
C ALA A 60 12.32 -6.62 -2.79
N MET A 61 13.63 -6.53 -2.98
CA MET A 61 14.22 -5.40 -3.71
C MET A 61 13.74 -5.28 -5.16
N ASP A 62 13.39 -6.40 -5.77
CA ASP A 62 12.97 -6.43 -7.17
C ASP A 62 11.44 -6.41 -7.33
N LYS A 63 10.71 -6.11 -6.27
CA LYS A 63 9.26 -6.03 -6.29
C LYS A 63 8.80 -4.59 -6.18
N PRO A 64 7.54 -4.30 -6.54
CA PRO A 64 7.01 -2.95 -6.42
C PRO A 64 7.14 -2.41 -5.01
N MET A 65 7.38 -1.11 -4.91
CA MET A 65 7.65 -0.47 -3.62
C MET A 65 6.60 0.57 -3.30
N LEU A 66 6.31 0.67 -2.02
CA LEU A 66 5.57 1.80 -1.47
C LEU A 66 6.59 2.68 -0.77
N CYS A 67 6.69 3.94 -1.21
CA CYS A 67 7.63 4.89 -0.66
C CYS A 67 6.87 5.94 0.14
N ILE A 68 7.36 6.22 1.34
CA ILE A 68 6.79 7.27 2.18
C ILE A 68 7.89 8.29 2.38
N MET A 69 7.66 9.52 1.94
CA MET A 69 8.72 10.50 1.84
C MET A 69 8.24 11.90 2.19
N LYS A 70 9.16 12.71 2.69
CA LYS A 70 8.90 14.15 2.77
C LYS A 70 8.88 14.70 1.34
N PRO A 71 8.01 15.68 1.05
CA PRO A 71 7.96 16.26 -0.29
C PRO A 71 9.31 16.83 -0.71
N TYR A 72 9.64 16.63 -1.98
CA TYR A 72 10.93 17.06 -2.52
C TYR A 72 11.12 18.58 -2.42
N ASP A 73 10.03 19.34 -2.56
CA ASP A 73 10.12 20.81 -2.56
C ASP A 73 10.17 21.40 -1.15
N GLY A 74 10.18 20.57 -0.12
CA GLY A 74 10.26 21.04 1.26
C GLY A 74 8.99 21.64 1.82
N GLN A 75 7.92 21.69 1.02
CA GLN A 75 6.63 22.19 1.48
C GLN A 75 5.87 21.08 2.22
N PRO A 76 4.85 21.43 3.01
CA PRO A 76 4.06 20.41 3.69
C PRO A 76 3.43 19.43 2.71
N ALA A 77 3.41 18.16 3.09
CA ALA A 77 2.73 17.14 2.31
C ALA A 77 1.23 17.35 2.38
N THR A 78 0.56 17.14 1.24
CA THR A 78 -0.89 17.13 1.16
C THR A 78 -1.32 15.85 0.48
N VAL A 79 -2.59 15.46 0.69
CA VAL A 79 -3.12 14.28 0.01
C VAL A 79 -3.78 14.71 -1.29
N GLY A 80 -3.70 13.86 -2.30
CA GLY A 80 -4.39 14.12 -3.56
C GLY A 80 -5.82 13.59 -3.50
N ASN A 81 -6.76 14.41 -3.92
CA ASN A 81 -8.14 13.95 -4.01
C ASN A 81 -8.25 12.92 -5.14
N GLY A 82 -8.61 11.69 -4.80
CA GLY A 82 -8.67 10.60 -5.76
C GLY A 82 -7.44 9.71 -5.78
N VAL A 83 -6.38 10.07 -5.03
CA VAL A 83 -5.18 9.23 -4.95
C VAL A 83 -5.40 8.15 -3.90
N MET A 84 -5.01 6.92 -4.24
CA MET A 84 -5.11 5.79 -3.32
C MET A 84 -4.07 4.76 -3.71
N ALA A 85 -3.42 4.15 -2.73
CA ALA A 85 -2.50 3.05 -2.94
C ALA A 85 -3.12 1.77 -2.41
N GLY A 86 -3.00 0.67 -3.17
CA GLY A 86 -3.58 -0.60 -2.78
C GLY A 86 -2.53 -1.59 -2.31
N ILE A 87 -2.81 -2.26 -1.22
CA ILE A 87 -1.97 -3.32 -0.66
C ILE A 87 -2.63 -4.65 -0.96
N ALA A 88 -1.94 -5.52 -1.69
CA ALA A 88 -2.46 -6.84 -1.99
C ALA A 88 -2.23 -7.76 -0.79
N ALA A 89 -3.27 -8.46 -0.39
CA ALA A 89 -3.20 -9.43 0.69
C ALA A 89 -3.45 -10.83 0.13
N ASP A 90 -2.98 -11.84 0.85
CA ASP A 90 -3.12 -13.23 0.42
C ASP A 90 -4.50 -13.80 0.74
N SER A 91 -5.21 -13.20 1.68
CA SER A 91 -6.47 -13.75 2.16
C SER A 91 -7.33 -12.65 2.76
N ARG A 92 -8.61 -12.97 2.95
CA ARG A 92 -9.52 -12.05 3.63
C ARG A 92 -9.08 -11.82 5.08
N ASP A 93 -8.52 -12.84 5.72
CA ASP A 93 -8.00 -12.70 7.08
C ASP A 93 -6.92 -11.63 7.13
N GLN A 94 -5.99 -11.64 6.17
CA GLN A 94 -4.96 -10.61 6.12
C GLN A 94 -5.56 -9.22 5.89
N VAL A 95 -6.58 -9.12 5.04
CA VAL A 95 -7.27 -7.83 4.83
C VAL A 95 -7.80 -7.30 6.16
N ASP A 96 -8.50 -8.16 6.90
CA ASP A 96 -9.06 -7.78 8.20
C ASP A 96 -7.97 -7.32 9.16
N ARG A 97 -6.84 -8.05 9.18
CA ARG A 97 -5.75 -7.74 10.10
C ARG A 97 -5.02 -6.46 9.75
N VAL A 98 -4.81 -6.18 8.45
CA VAL A 98 -4.19 -4.93 8.04
C VAL A 98 -5.07 -3.74 8.42
N TYR A 99 -6.37 -3.85 8.13
CA TYR A 99 -7.31 -2.79 8.48
C TYR A 99 -7.31 -2.54 9.98
N LYS A 100 -7.41 -3.60 10.78
CA LYS A 100 -7.40 -3.47 12.24
C LYS A 100 -6.11 -2.82 12.71
N LYS A 101 -4.97 -3.25 12.15
CA LYS A 101 -3.68 -2.68 12.52
C LYS A 101 -3.62 -1.18 12.18
N ALA A 102 -4.13 -0.80 11.02
CA ALA A 102 -4.14 0.61 10.63
C ALA A 102 -4.89 1.46 11.67
N LEU A 103 -6.05 1.01 12.11
CA LEU A 103 -6.81 1.75 13.12
C LEU A 103 -6.13 1.74 14.47
N GLU A 104 -5.52 0.62 14.86
CA GLU A 104 -4.77 0.54 16.12
C GLU A 104 -3.60 1.52 16.14
N LEU A 105 -2.99 1.75 14.99
CA LEU A 105 -1.84 2.65 14.89
C LEU A 105 -2.24 4.12 14.71
N GLY A 106 -3.53 4.42 14.73
CA GLY A 106 -4.01 5.79 14.66
C GLY A 106 -4.56 6.21 13.31
N GLY A 107 -4.60 5.32 12.34
CA GLY A 107 -5.23 5.59 11.06
C GLY A 107 -6.74 5.68 11.20
N SER A 108 -7.42 6.14 10.15
CA SER A 108 -8.86 6.33 10.19
C SER A 108 -9.57 5.47 9.17
N ASP A 109 -10.80 5.10 9.51
CA ASP A 109 -11.66 4.28 8.66
C ASP A 109 -12.16 5.04 7.43
N GLU A 110 -12.14 4.34 6.28
CA GLU A 110 -12.73 4.83 5.03
C GLU A 110 -13.60 3.74 4.40
N GLY A 111 -13.80 2.62 5.10
CA GLY A 111 -14.64 1.52 4.65
C GLY A 111 -14.17 0.20 5.25
N PRO A 112 -14.94 -0.38 6.20
CA PRO A 112 -14.50 -1.61 6.86
C PRO A 112 -14.44 -2.78 5.89
N PRO A 113 -13.76 -3.88 6.28
CA PRO A 113 -13.61 -5.03 5.39
C PRO A 113 -14.94 -5.58 4.89
N GLY A 114 -15.00 -5.88 3.61
CA GLY A 114 -16.18 -6.46 3.01
C GLY A 114 -16.02 -6.61 1.51
N LEU A 115 -16.97 -7.30 0.91
CA LEU A 115 -17.02 -7.44 -0.53
C LEU A 115 -17.38 -6.11 -1.18
N ARG A 116 -16.75 -5.82 -2.31
CA ARG A 116 -16.98 -4.60 -3.07
C ARG A 116 -17.28 -4.97 -4.51
N ALA A 117 -18.49 -4.69 -4.93
CA ALA A 117 -18.96 -5.11 -6.25
C ALA A 117 -18.18 -4.47 -7.39
N GLU A 118 -17.74 -3.24 -7.23
CA GLU A 118 -17.04 -2.51 -8.27
C GLU A 118 -15.67 -3.07 -8.58
N GLY A 119 -15.11 -3.92 -7.72
CA GLY A 119 -13.83 -4.58 -7.96
C GLY A 119 -13.96 -5.93 -8.61
N GLY A 120 -15.18 -6.38 -8.90
CA GLY A 120 -15.43 -7.69 -9.50
C GLY A 120 -15.76 -8.76 -8.46
N ASP A 121 -15.99 -9.97 -8.95
CA ASP A 121 -16.37 -11.09 -8.09
C ASP A 121 -15.26 -11.42 -7.11
N GLY A 122 -15.63 -11.52 -5.84
CA GLY A 122 -14.70 -11.91 -4.80
C GLY A 122 -13.75 -10.83 -4.35
N PHE A 123 -13.90 -9.62 -4.87
CA PHE A 123 -13.04 -8.51 -4.44
C PHE A 123 -13.43 -8.09 -3.02
N TYR A 124 -12.55 -8.43 -2.09
CA TYR A 124 -12.77 -8.17 -0.66
C TYR A 124 -11.74 -7.13 -0.23
N ALA A 125 -12.20 -6.00 0.28
CA ALA A 125 -11.31 -4.88 0.54
C ALA A 125 -11.73 -4.08 1.77
N ALA A 126 -10.76 -3.35 2.31
CA ALA A 126 -11.00 -2.38 3.35
C ALA A 126 -10.23 -1.12 3.00
N TYR A 127 -10.73 0.02 3.43
CA TYR A 127 -10.16 1.33 3.10
C TYR A 127 -9.86 2.09 4.38
N PHE A 128 -8.72 2.78 4.39
CA PHE A 128 -8.33 3.55 5.57
C PHE A 128 -7.40 4.68 5.15
N ARG A 129 -7.14 5.59 6.08
CA ARG A 129 -6.16 6.64 5.88
C ARG A 129 -5.01 6.47 6.85
N ASP A 130 -3.80 6.82 6.40
CA ASP A 130 -2.65 6.81 7.27
C ASP A 130 -2.64 8.07 8.14
N LEU A 131 -1.55 8.28 8.88
CA LEU A 131 -1.48 9.39 9.85
C LEU A 131 -1.37 10.76 9.18
N ASP A 132 -1.03 10.79 7.90
CA ASP A 132 -0.98 12.02 7.11
C ASP A 132 -2.24 12.23 6.29
N GLY A 133 -3.18 11.29 6.34
CA GLY A 133 -4.42 11.36 5.59
C GLY A 133 -4.36 10.73 4.21
N ASN A 134 -3.24 10.11 3.85
CA ASN A 134 -3.16 9.38 2.59
C ASN A 134 -4.11 8.19 2.61
N LYS A 135 -4.84 7.99 1.52
CA LYS A 135 -5.81 6.90 1.43
C LYS A 135 -5.14 5.64 0.89
N LEU A 136 -5.43 4.53 1.55
CA LEU A 136 -4.97 3.22 1.10
C LEU A 136 -6.15 2.25 1.14
N ASP A 137 -6.03 1.18 0.35
CA ASP A 137 -6.87 0.02 0.59
C ASP A 137 -5.98 -1.20 0.76
N VAL A 138 -6.58 -2.24 1.30
CA VAL A 138 -5.99 -3.57 1.36
C VAL A 138 -7.05 -4.50 0.82
N PHE A 139 -6.65 -5.42 -0.06
CA PHE A 139 -7.62 -6.22 -0.79
C PHE A 139 -7.12 -7.63 -1.06
N SER A 140 -8.09 -8.52 -1.33
CA SER A 140 -7.80 -9.85 -1.83
C SER A 140 -8.96 -10.27 -2.74
N TYR A 141 -8.71 -11.24 -3.61
CA TYR A 141 -9.74 -11.79 -4.48
C TYR A 141 -10.23 -13.15 -4.01
N GLY A 142 -9.84 -13.55 -2.88
CA GLY A 142 -10.23 -14.81 -2.32
C GLY A 142 -10.00 -14.84 -0.83
#